data_fd1618726fb2ec90e59289681c05be21
#
_entry.id   fd1618726fb2ec90e59289681c05be21
#
_cell.length_a   1.000
_cell.length_b   1.000
_cell.length_c   1.000
_cell.angle_alpha   90.00
_cell.angle_beta   90.00
_cell.angle_gamma   90.00
#
_symmetry.space_group_name_H-M   'P 1'
#
loop_
_entity.id
_entity.type
_entity.pdbx_description
1 polymer ?
#
loop_
_entity_poly.entity_id
_entity_poly.type
_entity_poly.pdbx_seq_one_letter_code
_entity_poly.pdbx_strand_id
1 'polypeptide(L)'
;MIENLLQNDYPILFEGLHSCYYMDDPRLRNRMKIFRECNIEHDYYRHLAKSGKGLVRNAFFKIEAMRFQAYQKVAQYANLIIAVSTTDADYLRKQFPNQRIEFVPCFHENNRITAKPGKSDYILYHGKLSVIENERAVLFLTKHVFSQLKHTCIIAGMNPTRLIREAAAPYPHIKVEANPSKERMDALIHNAQIHMLITFQDTGLKLKLLNSLFAGRHTIVNHLMLAGSGLDPLCHIADTPDEMIRACEQLMALPIDKEAIDKRKQLLFPAFSNEDQGIRLYKMIYDERE
;
A
#
# COMPACT_ATOMS: atom_id res chain seq x y z
N MET A 1 -23.15 7.75 -17.52
CA MET A 1 -22.93 7.08 -16.20
C MET A 1 -24.17 7.13 -15.34
N ILE A 2 -24.77 8.30 -15.09
CA ILE A 2 -25.98 8.38 -14.22
C ILE A 2 -27.13 7.53 -14.72
N GLU A 3 -27.40 7.51 -16.02
CA GLU A 3 -28.47 6.68 -16.60
C GLU A 3 -28.29 5.18 -16.31
N ASN A 4 -27.05 4.70 -16.25
CA ASN A 4 -26.75 3.31 -15.87
C ASN A 4 -27.05 3.05 -14.39
N LEU A 5 -26.78 4.04 -13.52
CA LEU A 5 -27.07 3.94 -12.09
C LEU A 5 -28.57 3.96 -11.79
N LEU A 6 -29.39 4.50 -12.70
CA LEU A 6 -30.84 4.57 -12.55
C LEU A 6 -31.59 3.33 -13.08
N GLN A 7 -30.90 2.36 -13.69
CA GLN A 7 -31.52 1.16 -14.27
C GLN A 7 -32.01 0.14 -13.22
N ASN A 8 -31.55 0.22 -11.97
CA ASN A 8 -31.88 -0.72 -10.91
C ASN A 8 -31.74 -0.06 -9.53
N ASP A 9 -32.04 -0.80 -8.45
CA ASP A 9 -32.01 -0.33 -7.06
C ASP A 9 -30.85 -0.91 -6.25
N TYR A 10 -29.86 -1.51 -6.89
CA TYR A 10 -28.72 -2.09 -6.18
C TYR A 10 -27.88 -1.01 -5.44
N PRO A 11 -27.24 -1.36 -4.32
CA PRO A 11 -26.27 -0.49 -3.68
C PRO A 11 -25.19 -0.01 -4.67
N ILE A 12 -24.76 1.23 -4.50
CA ILE A 12 -23.73 1.82 -5.35
C ILE A 12 -22.45 1.94 -4.54
N LEU A 13 -21.39 1.25 -4.99
CA LEU A 13 -20.04 1.39 -4.44
C LEU A 13 -19.25 2.40 -5.28
N PHE A 14 -18.91 3.52 -4.67
CA PHE A 14 -18.01 4.53 -5.22
C PHE A 14 -16.58 4.21 -4.77
N GLU A 15 -15.76 3.74 -5.69
CA GLU A 15 -14.38 3.35 -5.43
C GLU A 15 -13.44 4.54 -5.67
N GLY A 16 -12.92 5.11 -4.59
CA GLY A 16 -12.10 6.31 -4.60
C GLY A 16 -12.87 7.61 -4.85
N LEU A 17 -12.33 8.72 -4.38
CA LEU A 17 -12.97 10.04 -4.45
C LEU A 17 -13.27 10.49 -5.89
N HIS A 18 -12.47 10.08 -6.86
CA HIS A 18 -12.65 10.38 -8.29
C HIS A 18 -13.95 9.79 -8.89
N SER A 19 -14.52 8.76 -8.29
CA SER A 19 -15.76 8.14 -8.77
C SER A 19 -17.03 8.82 -8.26
N CYS A 20 -16.91 9.75 -7.29
CA CYS A 20 -18.02 10.28 -6.49
C CYS A 20 -18.84 11.40 -7.16
N TYR A 21 -18.65 11.66 -8.46
CA TYR A 21 -19.27 12.80 -9.17
C TYR A 21 -20.81 12.85 -9.06
N TYR A 22 -21.48 11.70 -8.98
CA TYR A 22 -22.94 11.62 -8.85
C TYR A 22 -23.41 11.23 -7.44
N MET A 23 -22.53 11.26 -6.44
CA MET A 23 -22.91 10.83 -5.09
C MET A 23 -23.97 11.70 -4.45
N ASP A 24 -24.00 13.00 -4.74
CA ASP A 24 -24.96 13.98 -4.27
C ASP A 24 -26.16 14.19 -5.23
N ASP A 25 -26.25 13.43 -6.34
CA ASP A 25 -27.34 13.57 -7.31
C ASP A 25 -28.70 13.27 -6.64
N PRO A 26 -29.68 14.19 -6.71
CA PRO A 26 -31.00 13.99 -6.06
C PRO A 26 -31.74 12.74 -6.51
N ARG A 27 -31.50 12.26 -7.74
CA ARG A 27 -32.11 11.03 -8.27
C ARG A 27 -31.63 9.76 -7.53
N LEU A 28 -30.46 9.85 -6.86
CA LEU A 28 -29.88 8.75 -6.09
C LEU A 28 -30.12 8.89 -4.57
N ARG A 29 -30.96 9.83 -4.11
CA ARG A 29 -31.15 10.10 -2.67
C ARG A 29 -31.61 8.90 -1.86
N ASN A 30 -32.41 8.01 -2.45
CA ASN A 30 -32.95 6.81 -1.80
C ASN A 30 -32.09 5.55 -2.01
N ARG A 31 -30.93 5.68 -2.70
CA ARG A 31 -30.02 4.56 -2.96
C ARG A 31 -29.02 4.41 -1.83
N MET A 32 -28.75 3.18 -1.46
CA MET A 32 -27.61 2.86 -0.60
C MET A 32 -26.32 3.24 -1.33
N LYS A 33 -25.57 4.18 -0.78
CA LYS A 33 -24.31 4.68 -1.34
C LYS A 33 -23.18 4.35 -0.38
N ILE A 34 -22.20 3.60 -0.88
CA ILE A 34 -20.99 3.23 -0.16
C ILE A 34 -19.84 3.99 -0.78
N PHE A 35 -19.09 4.72 0.01
CA PHE A 35 -17.86 5.37 -0.42
C PHE A 35 -16.68 4.59 0.13
N ARG A 36 -15.85 4.03 -0.75
CA ARG A 36 -14.60 3.39 -0.36
C ARG A 36 -13.43 4.34 -0.63
N GLU A 37 -12.88 4.89 0.46
CA GLU A 37 -11.70 5.74 0.40
C GLU A 37 -10.44 4.88 0.28
N CYS A 38 -9.79 4.97 -0.85
CA CYS A 38 -8.56 4.22 -1.14
C CYS A 38 -7.30 4.94 -0.66
N ASN A 39 -7.41 6.27 -0.49
CA ASN A 39 -6.30 7.14 -0.11
C ASN A 39 -6.86 8.53 0.22
N ILE A 40 -6.34 9.20 1.24
CA ILE A 40 -6.72 10.59 1.51
C ILE A 40 -6.08 11.48 0.42
N GLU A 41 -6.85 11.74 -0.65
CA GLU A 41 -6.33 12.32 -1.90
C GLU A 41 -5.60 13.66 -1.68
N HIS A 42 -6.15 14.55 -0.87
CA HIS A 42 -5.50 15.85 -0.65
C HIS A 42 -4.15 15.73 0.09
N ASP A 43 -3.98 14.75 0.97
CA ASP A 43 -2.70 14.49 1.64
C ASP A 43 -1.71 13.84 0.67
N TYR A 44 -2.17 12.93 -0.16
CA TYR A 44 -1.36 12.36 -1.24
C TYR A 44 -0.80 13.48 -2.16
N TYR A 45 -1.65 14.40 -2.63
CA TYR A 45 -1.20 15.52 -3.46
C TYR A 45 -0.32 16.52 -2.72
N ARG A 46 -0.51 16.70 -1.41
CA ARG A 46 0.42 17.49 -0.56
C ARG A 46 1.81 16.85 -0.51
N HIS A 47 1.89 15.53 -0.38
CA HIS A 47 3.16 14.81 -0.40
C HIS A 47 3.85 14.91 -1.76
N LEU A 48 3.10 14.79 -2.86
CA LEU A 48 3.64 15.01 -4.21
C LEU A 48 4.20 16.41 -4.38
N ALA A 49 3.52 17.44 -3.86
CA ALA A 49 3.99 18.82 -3.91
C ALA A 49 5.30 19.04 -3.13
N LYS A 50 5.53 18.30 -2.03
CA LYS A 50 6.77 18.36 -1.25
C LYS A 50 7.91 17.57 -1.89
N SER A 51 7.60 16.49 -2.60
CA SER A 51 8.57 15.56 -3.18
C SER A 51 9.02 15.95 -4.59
N GLY A 52 8.26 16.80 -5.26
CA GLY A 52 8.43 17.12 -6.66
C GLY A 52 9.53 18.16 -6.93
N LYS A 53 10.27 17.98 -8.02
CA LYS A 53 11.19 18.97 -8.56
C LYS A 53 10.44 19.83 -9.60
N GLY A 54 10.41 21.17 -9.40
CA GLY A 54 9.84 22.14 -10.33
C GLY A 54 8.68 22.96 -9.74
N LEU A 55 8.81 24.29 -9.78
CA LEU A 55 7.85 25.24 -9.16
C LEU A 55 6.43 25.10 -9.73
N VAL A 56 6.29 25.00 -11.04
CA VAL A 56 4.99 24.89 -11.71
C VAL A 56 4.26 23.60 -11.31
N ARG A 57 4.98 22.47 -11.29
CA ARG A 57 4.41 21.17 -10.88
C ARG A 57 4.02 21.16 -9.40
N ASN A 58 4.85 21.75 -8.55
CA ASN A 58 4.53 21.83 -7.13
C ASN A 58 3.33 22.74 -6.84
N ALA A 59 3.20 23.86 -7.59
CA ALA A 59 2.02 24.71 -7.54
C ALA A 59 0.76 23.96 -7.99
N PHE A 60 0.84 23.22 -9.10
CA PHE A 60 -0.26 22.35 -9.57
C PHE A 60 -0.70 21.36 -8.48
N PHE A 61 0.21 20.61 -7.87
CA PHE A 61 -0.14 19.65 -6.84
C PHE A 61 -0.74 20.30 -5.58
N LYS A 62 -0.30 21.50 -5.20
CA LYS A 62 -0.92 22.27 -4.10
C LYS A 62 -2.36 22.67 -4.43
N ILE A 63 -2.62 23.13 -5.64
CA ILE A 63 -3.96 23.50 -6.09
C ILE A 63 -4.87 22.27 -6.11
N GLU A 64 -4.41 21.15 -6.67
CA GLU A 64 -5.18 19.91 -6.68
C GLU A 64 -5.45 19.39 -5.25
N ALA A 65 -4.49 19.49 -4.33
CA ALA A 65 -4.72 19.15 -2.92
C ALA A 65 -5.85 19.98 -2.30
N MET A 66 -5.90 21.29 -2.55
CA MET A 66 -6.99 22.15 -2.06
C MET A 66 -8.34 21.78 -2.70
N ARG A 67 -8.35 21.48 -4.00
CA ARG A 67 -9.57 21.04 -4.71
C ARG A 67 -10.10 19.72 -4.16
N PHE A 68 -9.24 18.71 -3.96
CA PHE A 68 -9.64 17.44 -3.36
C PHE A 68 -10.10 17.58 -1.93
N GLN A 69 -9.47 18.44 -1.13
CA GLN A 69 -9.92 18.72 0.24
C GLN A 69 -11.33 19.32 0.27
N ALA A 70 -11.62 20.25 -0.65
CA ALA A 70 -12.96 20.81 -0.79
C ALA A 70 -13.96 19.79 -1.31
N TYR A 71 -13.57 18.98 -2.29
CA TYR A 71 -14.42 17.97 -2.93
C TYR A 71 -14.72 16.78 -2.03
N GLN A 72 -13.84 16.42 -1.10
CA GLN A 72 -14.04 15.31 -0.17
C GLN A 72 -15.35 15.45 0.65
N LYS A 73 -15.87 16.66 0.80
CA LYS A 73 -17.17 16.90 1.44
C LYS A 73 -18.33 16.14 0.79
N VAL A 74 -18.21 15.71 -0.46
CA VAL A 74 -19.20 14.88 -1.13
C VAL A 74 -19.44 13.55 -0.40
N ALA A 75 -18.45 13.06 0.36
CA ALA A 75 -18.57 11.84 1.17
C ALA A 75 -19.67 11.91 2.24
N GLN A 76 -20.14 13.10 2.63
CA GLN A 76 -21.29 13.28 3.53
C GLN A 76 -22.59 12.67 2.99
N TYR A 77 -22.69 12.44 1.69
CA TYR A 77 -23.86 11.81 1.06
C TYR A 77 -23.79 10.28 0.99
N ALA A 78 -22.70 9.68 1.47
CA ALA A 78 -22.59 8.24 1.59
C ALA A 78 -23.33 7.72 2.82
N ASN A 79 -23.98 6.56 2.73
CA ASN A 79 -24.58 5.87 3.87
C ASN A 79 -23.54 5.11 4.70
N LEU A 80 -22.47 4.66 4.03
CA LEU A 80 -21.35 3.96 4.62
C LEU A 80 -20.05 4.46 3.97
N ILE A 81 -19.07 4.81 4.78
CA ILE A 81 -17.74 5.14 4.33
C ILE A 81 -16.79 4.01 4.76
N ILE A 82 -16.01 3.51 3.85
CA ILE A 82 -15.03 2.45 4.08
C ILE A 82 -13.63 3.04 3.88
N ALA A 83 -12.79 2.93 4.90
CA ALA A 83 -11.38 3.26 4.80
C ALA A 83 -10.53 1.99 4.70
N VAL A 84 -9.45 2.05 3.95
CA VAL A 84 -8.54 0.91 3.73
C VAL A 84 -7.39 0.83 4.75
N SER A 85 -7.25 1.84 5.60
CA SER A 85 -6.33 1.86 6.73
C SER A 85 -7.02 2.38 7.99
N THR A 86 -6.51 2.00 9.15
CA THR A 86 -7.05 2.48 10.43
C THR A 86 -6.80 3.97 10.62
N THR A 87 -5.66 4.48 10.16
CA THR A 87 -5.32 5.91 10.20
C THR A 87 -6.30 6.73 9.38
N ASP A 88 -6.62 6.28 8.15
CA ASP A 88 -7.59 6.96 7.29
C ASP A 88 -9.01 6.89 7.88
N ALA A 89 -9.38 5.76 8.49
CA ALA A 89 -10.66 5.63 9.20
C ALA A 89 -10.79 6.65 10.33
N ASP A 90 -9.76 6.82 11.14
CA ASP A 90 -9.76 7.79 12.25
C ASP A 90 -9.79 9.23 11.76
N TYR A 91 -9.12 9.54 10.67
CA TYR A 91 -9.22 10.82 10.00
C TYR A 91 -10.66 11.08 9.53
N LEU A 92 -11.27 10.14 8.81
CA LEU A 92 -12.62 10.27 8.27
C LEU A 92 -13.67 10.40 9.38
N ARG A 93 -13.54 9.67 10.49
CA ARG A 93 -14.43 9.80 11.67
C ARG A 93 -14.41 11.22 12.25
N LYS A 94 -13.25 11.86 12.26
CA LYS A 94 -13.12 13.27 12.70
C LYS A 94 -13.75 14.24 11.70
N GLN A 95 -13.64 13.97 10.40
CA GLN A 95 -14.19 14.84 9.35
C GLN A 95 -15.70 14.66 9.17
N PHE A 96 -16.22 13.45 9.38
CA PHE A 96 -17.63 13.09 9.16
C PHE A 96 -18.22 12.38 10.39
N PRO A 97 -18.39 13.09 11.53
CA PRO A 97 -18.80 12.47 12.81
C PRO A 97 -20.20 11.85 12.79
N ASN A 98 -21.05 12.23 11.84
CA ASN A 98 -22.40 11.72 11.69
C ASN A 98 -22.49 10.56 10.68
N GLN A 99 -21.39 10.15 10.06
CA GLN A 99 -21.35 9.08 9.07
C GLN A 99 -20.88 7.77 9.71
N ARG A 100 -21.41 6.67 9.23
CA ARG A 100 -20.91 5.35 9.57
C ARG A 100 -19.58 5.12 8.82
N ILE A 101 -18.50 4.91 9.57
CA ILE A 101 -17.15 4.72 9.00
C ILE A 101 -16.56 3.44 9.52
N GLU A 102 -16.23 2.54 8.58
CA GLU A 102 -15.68 1.23 8.85
C GLU A 102 -14.31 1.07 8.21
N PHE A 103 -13.44 0.32 8.88
CA PHE A 103 -12.17 -0.14 8.29
C PHE A 103 -12.40 -1.47 7.59
N VAL A 104 -12.16 -1.52 6.29
CA VAL A 104 -12.07 -2.75 5.49
C VAL A 104 -10.83 -2.64 4.62
N PRO A 105 -9.80 -3.47 4.82
CA PRO A 105 -8.55 -3.37 4.08
C PRO A 105 -8.76 -3.62 2.58
N CYS A 106 -7.77 -3.26 1.78
CA CYS A 106 -7.78 -3.61 0.36
C CYS A 106 -7.81 -5.13 0.17
N PHE A 107 -8.65 -5.60 -0.74
CA PHE A 107 -8.55 -6.95 -1.27
C PHE A 107 -7.24 -7.11 -2.05
N HIS A 108 -6.64 -8.29 -1.96
CA HIS A 108 -5.34 -8.58 -2.56
C HIS A 108 -5.31 -10.02 -3.11
N GLU A 109 -4.31 -10.36 -3.90
CA GLU A 109 -4.24 -11.67 -4.56
C GLU A 109 -3.89 -12.86 -3.63
N ASN A 110 -3.50 -12.58 -2.37
CA ASN A 110 -3.01 -13.62 -1.47
C ASN A 110 -4.16 -14.20 -0.62
N ASN A 111 -4.54 -15.44 -0.89
CA ASN A 111 -5.57 -16.16 -0.10
C ASN A 111 -4.97 -17.11 0.95
N ARG A 112 -3.66 -17.31 0.94
CA ARG A 112 -2.93 -18.17 1.88
C ARG A 112 -1.50 -17.70 2.03
N ILE A 113 -0.87 -18.04 3.15
CA ILE A 113 0.56 -17.83 3.34
C ILE A 113 1.32 -18.86 2.51
N THR A 114 2.18 -18.38 1.64
CA THR A 114 3.01 -19.18 0.74
C THR A 114 4.50 -19.02 1.04
N ALA A 115 4.85 -18.27 2.09
CA ALA A 115 6.21 -18.12 2.57
C ALA A 115 6.83 -19.49 2.88
N LYS A 116 8.09 -19.69 2.49
CA LYS A 116 8.82 -20.94 2.68
C LYS A 116 9.84 -20.80 3.80
N PRO A 117 9.94 -21.78 4.71
CA PRO A 117 11.01 -21.78 5.71
C PRO A 117 12.38 -21.91 5.04
N GLY A 118 13.43 -21.60 5.79
CA GLY A 118 14.81 -21.68 5.33
C GLY A 118 15.41 -20.33 4.98
N LYS A 119 16.47 -20.34 4.17
CA LYS A 119 17.31 -19.20 3.85
C LYS A 119 17.43 -19.00 2.34
N SER A 120 17.75 -17.76 1.94
CA SER A 120 18.07 -17.37 0.58
C SER A 120 19.25 -16.37 0.57
N ASP A 121 19.59 -15.80 -0.58
CA ASP A 121 20.86 -15.11 -0.81
C ASP A 121 20.72 -13.67 -1.33
N TYR A 122 19.49 -13.12 -1.43
CA TYR A 122 19.33 -11.76 -1.91
C TYR A 122 18.27 -10.94 -1.13
N ILE A 123 18.42 -9.62 -1.26
CA ILE A 123 17.51 -8.60 -0.75
C ILE A 123 16.69 -8.08 -1.92
N LEU A 124 15.37 -7.95 -1.74
CA LEU A 124 14.45 -7.50 -2.78
C LEU A 124 13.77 -6.19 -2.39
N TYR A 125 13.81 -5.20 -3.27
CA TYR A 125 12.83 -4.12 -3.34
C TYR A 125 11.92 -4.34 -4.54
N HIS A 126 10.60 -4.22 -4.37
CA HIS A 126 9.67 -4.37 -5.49
C HIS A 126 8.55 -3.33 -5.50
N GLY A 127 8.01 -3.05 -6.71
CA GLY A 127 6.91 -2.11 -6.89
C GLY A 127 6.83 -1.53 -8.30
N LYS A 128 5.86 -0.64 -8.56
CA LYS A 128 5.81 0.11 -9.81
C LYS A 128 6.85 1.23 -9.77
N LEU A 129 7.99 1.03 -10.43
CA LEU A 129 9.19 1.86 -10.30
C LEU A 129 9.08 3.25 -10.96
N SER A 130 8.05 3.48 -11.78
CA SER A 130 7.73 4.81 -12.33
C SER A 130 6.93 5.71 -11.39
N VAL A 131 6.45 5.18 -10.27
CA VAL A 131 5.75 5.98 -9.24
C VAL A 131 6.79 6.74 -8.43
N ILE A 132 6.57 8.05 -8.26
CA ILE A 132 7.52 8.99 -7.64
C ILE A 132 7.99 8.53 -6.27
N GLU A 133 7.09 8.00 -5.43
CA GLU A 133 7.41 7.50 -4.10
C GLU A 133 8.32 6.27 -4.14
N ASN A 134 8.06 5.36 -5.08
CA ASN A 134 8.87 4.17 -5.26
C ASN A 134 10.24 4.51 -5.85
N GLU A 135 10.29 5.42 -6.83
CA GLU A 135 11.57 5.93 -7.36
C GLU A 135 12.41 6.55 -6.24
N ARG A 136 11.79 7.43 -5.43
CA ARG A 136 12.47 8.07 -4.29
C ARG A 136 13.00 7.05 -3.29
N ALA A 137 12.21 6.03 -2.95
CA ALA A 137 12.61 4.96 -2.05
C ALA A 137 13.79 4.16 -2.61
N VAL A 138 13.74 3.78 -3.88
CA VAL A 138 14.82 3.05 -4.53
C VAL A 138 16.10 3.87 -4.59
N LEU A 139 16.03 5.14 -4.98
CA LEU A 139 17.21 6.03 -5.03
C LEU A 139 17.83 6.20 -3.65
N PHE A 140 17.01 6.37 -2.61
CA PHE A 140 17.48 6.43 -1.22
C PHE A 140 18.18 5.14 -0.79
N LEU A 141 17.53 3.98 -1.00
CA LEU A 141 18.09 2.67 -0.65
C LEU A 141 19.37 2.38 -1.42
N THR A 142 19.41 2.65 -2.72
CA THR A 142 20.59 2.44 -3.56
C THR A 142 21.76 3.25 -3.03
N LYS A 143 21.54 4.54 -2.75
CA LYS A 143 22.61 5.47 -2.34
C LYS A 143 23.11 5.24 -0.92
N HIS A 144 22.20 4.95 0.02
CA HIS A 144 22.50 5.01 1.46
C HIS A 144 22.54 3.63 2.15
N VAL A 145 22.01 2.58 1.51
CA VAL A 145 21.94 1.25 2.09
C VAL A 145 22.58 0.21 1.19
N PHE A 146 22.03 -0.03 -0.02
CA PHE A 146 22.49 -1.12 -0.89
C PHE A 146 23.94 -0.96 -1.34
N SER A 147 24.40 0.28 -1.58
CA SER A 147 25.80 0.57 -1.93
C SER A 147 26.81 0.12 -0.86
N GLN A 148 26.39 -0.03 0.38
CA GLN A 148 27.24 -0.42 1.52
C GLN A 148 27.16 -1.92 1.84
N LEU A 149 26.21 -2.64 1.25
CA LEU A 149 26.04 -4.08 1.44
C LEU A 149 26.91 -4.87 0.46
N LYS A 150 27.27 -6.10 0.85
CA LYS A 150 27.97 -7.04 -0.04
C LYS A 150 27.03 -8.08 -0.67
N HIS A 151 25.79 -8.11 -0.20
CA HIS A 151 24.76 -9.04 -0.64
C HIS A 151 24.13 -8.61 -1.98
N THR A 152 23.66 -9.57 -2.74
CA THR A 152 22.88 -9.26 -3.96
C THR A 152 21.61 -8.50 -3.59
N CYS A 153 21.42 -7.32 -4.19
CA CYS A 153 20.23 -6.51 -4.05
C CYS A 153 19.49 -6.46 -5.39
N ILE A 154 18.21 -6.85 -5.39
CA ILE A 154 17.39 -6.84 -6.60
C ILE A 154 16.33 -5.75 -6.46
N ILE A 155 16.25 -4.87 -7.46
CA ILE A 155 15.22 -3.84 -7.59
C ILE A 155 14.32 -4.27 -8.74
N ALA A 156 13.12 -4.80 -8.44
CA ALA A 156 12.24 -5.38 -9.45
C ALA A 156 10.93 -4.60 -9.59
N GLY A 157 10.48 -4.41 -10.83
CA GLY A 157 9.18 -3.83 -11.07
C GLY A 157 8.96 -3.18 -12.41
N MET A 158 7.76 -2.61 -12.57
CA MET A 158 7.35 -2.01 -13.84
C MET A 158 7.96 -0.63 -14.05
N ASN A 159 8.41 -0.41 -15.29
CA ASN A 159 8.84 0.89 -15.81
C ASN A 159 9.89 1.60 -14.93
N PRO A 160 11.05 0.96 -14.63
CA PRO A 160 12.12 1.63 -13.91
C PRO A 160 12.60 2.86 -14.68
N THR A 161 12.70 3.97 -13.96
CA THR A 161 13.17 5.24 -14.55
C THR A 161 14.64 5.16 -14.92
N ARG A 162 15.09 6.10 -15.73
CA ARG A 162 16.52 6.24 -16.08
C ARG A 162 17.36 6.49 -14.81
N LEU A 163 16.86 7.29 -13.87
CA LEU A 163 17.57 7.59 -12.61
C LEU A 163 17.84 6.35 -11.78
N ILE A 164 16.89 5.41 -11.68
CA ILE A 164 17.09 4.14 -10.97
C ILE A 164 18.21 3.33 -11.61
N ARG A 165 18.24 3.22 -12.95
CA ARG A 165 19.26 2.47 -13.67
C ARG A 165 20.64 3.08 -13.49
N GLU A 166 20.75 4.40 -13.61
CA GLU A 166 22.00 5.15 -13.42
C GLU A 166 22.52 5.04 -11.99
N ALA A 167 21.63 5.10 -10.99
CA ALA A 167 22.02 4.94 -9.59
C ALA A 167 22.55 3.53 -9.26
N ALA A 168 21.98 2.49 -9.86
CA ALA A 168 22.42 1.10 -9.65
C ALA A 168 23.69 0.73 -10.44
N ALA A 169 23.92 1.35 -11.59
CA ALA A 169 25.00 0.98 -12.52
C ALA A 169 26.42 0.88 -11.90
N PRO A 170 26.84 1.72 -10.94
CA PRO A 170 28.17 1.61 -10.34
C PRO A 170 28.36 0.36 -9.46
N TYR A 171 27.29 -0.36 -9.10
CA TYR A 171 27.31 -1.42 -8.09
C TYR A 171 26.94 -2.78 -8.73
N PRO A 172 27.91 -3.68 -9.03
CA PRO A 172 27.64 -4.96 -9.70
C PRO A 172 26.69 -5.91 -8.96
N HIS A 173 26.58 -5.76 -7.63
CA HIS A 173 25.70 -6.56 -6.79
C HIS A 173 24.26 -6.00 -6.74
N ILE A 174 24.00 -4.79 -7.27
CA ILE A 174 22.66 -4.19 -7.37
C ILE A 174 22.12 -4.45 -8.78
N LYS A 175 21.05 -5.23 -8.87
CA LYS A 175 20.45 -5.64 -10.14
C LYS A 175 19.08 -4.98 -10.30
N VAL A 176 18.83 -4.36 -11.46
CA VAL A 176 17.52 -3.79 -11.81
C VAL A 176 16.81 -4.75 -12.76
N GLU A 177 15.75 -5.39 -12.28
CA GLU A 177 14.91 -6.29 -13.06
C GLU A 177 13.65 -5.55 -13.52
N ALA A 178 13.66 -5.12 -14.77
CA ALA A 178 12.66 -4.28 -15.38
C ALA A 178 11.52 -5.11 -15.96
N ASN A 179 10.28 -4.76 -15.63
CA ASN A 179 9.06 -5.34 -16.20
C ASN A 179 9.06 -6.89 -16.17
N PRO A 180 9.36 -7.53 -15.02
CA PRO A 180 9.29 -8.97 -14.92
C PRO A 180 7.86 -9.45 -15.20
N SER A 181 7.71 -10.67 -15.75
CA SER A 181 6.40 -11.32 -15.84
C SER A 181 5.83 -11.54 -14.43
N LYS A 182 4.52 -11.85 -14.33
CA LYS A 182 3.91 -12.15 -13.03
C LYS A 182 4.62 -13.32 -12.35
N GLU A 183 4.84 -14.40 -13.07
CA GLU A 183 5.52 -15.61 -12.57
C GLU A 183 6.94 -15.30 -12.07
N ARG A 184 7.64 -14.43 -12.80
CA ARG A 184 8.98 -14.00 -12.40
C ARG A 184 8.94 -13.13 -11.15
N MET A 185 8.00 -12.19 -11.04
CA MET A 185 7.81 -11.36 -9.86
C MET A 185 7.45 -12.22 -8.64
N ASP A 186 6.52 -13.17 -8.80
CA ASP A 186 6.13 -14.10 -7.75
C ASP A 186 7.34 -14.92 -7.27
N ALA A 187 8.16 -15.42 -8.21
CA ALA A 187 9.39 -16.14 -7.89
C ALA A 187 10.39 -15.26 -7.11
N LEU A 188 10.55 -14.00 -7.50
CA LEU A 188 11.41 -13.04 -6.79
C LEU A 188 10.91 -12.78 -5.37
N ILE A 189 9.60 -12.62 -5.18
CA ILE A 189 9.01 -12.39 -3.86
C ILE A 189 9.19 -13.63 -2.97
N HIS A 190 8.86 -14.82 -3.46
CA HIS A 190 8.96 -16.06 -2.68
C HIS A 190 10.40 -16.44 -2.30
N ASN A 191 11.37 -16.12 -3.15
CA ASN A 191 12.74 -16.54 -2.94
C ASN A 191 13.64 -15.46 -2.34
N ALA A 192 13.17 -14.25 -2.10
CA ALA A 192 13.96 -13.24 -1.39
C ALA A 192 14.23 -13.67 0.06
N GLN A 193 15.44 -13.41 0.55
CA GLN A 193 15.75 -13.53 1.99
C GLN A 193 15.12 -12.37 2.75
N ILE A 194 15.24 -11.17 2.21
CA ILE A 194 14.75 -9.94 2.83
C ILE A 194 13.96 -9.14 1.80
N HIS A 195 12.78 -8.69 2.19
CA HIS A 195 12.07 -7.62 1.51
C HIS A 195 12.42 -6.29 2.19
N MET A 196 13.13 -5.42 1.49
CA MET A 196 13.44 -4.07 1.98
C MET A 196 12.41 -3.09 1.41
N LEU A 197 11.39 -2.75 2.19
CA LEU A 197 10.27 -1.93 1.75
C LEU A 197 10.17 -0.66 2.60
N ILE A 198 10.51 0.47 2.02
CA ILE A 198 10.37 1.78 2.67
C ILE A 198 9.45 2.70 1.86
N THR A 199 8.89 3.69 2.53
CA THR A 199 8.10 4.75 1.93
C THR A 199 8.36 6.07 2.66
N PHE A 200 7.99 7.19 2.02
CA PHE A 200 8.07 8.54 2.60
C PHE A 200 6.69 9.18 2.76
N GLN A 201 5.63 8.35 2.69
CA GLN A 201 4.25 8.77 2.92
C GLN A 201 3.51 7.71 3.75
N ASP A 202 2.57 8.15 4.55
CA ASP A 202 1.82 7.35 5.52
C ASP A 202 0.39 7.02 5.07
N THR A 203 -0.07 7.56 3.92
CA THR A 203 -1.45 7.37 3.43
C THR A 203 -1.67 6.02 2.76
N GLY A 204 -2.84 5.44 2.95
CA GLY A 204 -3.30 4.20 2.32
C GLY A 204 -2.57 2.93 2.76
N LEU A 205 -3.15 1.77 2.49
CA LEU A 205 -2.52 0.47 2.76
C LEU A 205 -1.52 0.11 1.64
N LYS A 206 -0.36 -0.37 2.04
CA LYS A 206 0.73 -0.73 1.09
C LYS A 206 0.64 -2.20 0.69
N LEU A 207 0.00 -2.52 -0.44
CA LEU A 207 -0.18 -3.91 -0.92
C LEU A 207 1.14 -4.68 -1.05
N LYS A 208 2.25 -4.02 -1.39
CA LYS A 208 3.56 -4.67 -1.43
C LYS A 208 4.02 -5.20 -0.07
N LEU A 209 3.60 -4.57 1.04
CA LEU A 209 3.84 -5.06 2.38
C LEU A 209 3.08 -6.37 2.62
N LEU A 210 1.80 -6.42 2.28
CA LEU A 210 1.01 -7.65 2.38
C LEU A 210 1.63 -8.76 1.52
N ASN A 211 1.97 -8.49 0.27
CA ASN A 211 2.60 -9.49 -0.60
C ASN A 211 3.88 -10.07 0.02
N SER A 212 4.73 -9.24 0.61
CA SER A 212 5.95 -9.72 1.26
C SER A 212 5.68 -10.53 2.52
N LEU A 213 4.66 -10.18 3.30
CA LEU A 213 4.30 -10.92 4.50
C LEU A 213 3.59 -12.25 4.21
N PHE A 214 2.80 -12.34 3.14
CA PHE A 214 2.14 -13.58 2.74
C PHE A 214 3.10 -14.56 2.05
N ALA A 215 4.06 -14.06 1.28
CA ALA A 215 4.86 -14.90 0.38
C ALA A 215 6.37 -14.92 0.67
N GLY A 216 6.90 -13.86 1.28
CA GLY A 216 8.33 -13.68 1.52
C GLY A 216 8.84 -14.20 2.87
N ARG A 217 10.15 -14.08 3.08
CA ARG A 217 10.80 -14.44 4.36
C ARG A 217 10.82 -13.28 5.33
N HIS A 218 11.92 -12.57 5.48
CA HIS A 218 12.03 -11.41 6.37
C HIS A 218 11.57 -10.13 5.66
N THR A 219 10.98 -9.22 6.40
CA THR A 219 10.55 -7.92 5.87
C THR A 219 11.10 -6.80 6.74
N ILE A 220 11.95 -5.96 6.16
CA ILE A 220 12.47 -4.73 6.79
C ILE A 220 11.68 -3.55 6.23
N VAL A 221 11.19 -2.70 7.13
CA VAL A 221 10.36 -1.55 6.79
C VAL A 221 10.76 -0.33 7.64
N ASN A 222 10.40 0.87 7.18
CA ASN A 222 10.37 2.03 8.06
C ASN A 222 8.96 2.21 8.68
N HIS A 223 8.84 3.00 9.76
CA HIS A 223 7.56 3.23 10.44
C HIS A 223 6.45 3.71 9.50
N LEU A 224 6.76 4.57 8.53
CA LEU A 224 5.78 5.06 7.55
C LEU A 224 5.18 3.95 6.68
N MET A 225 5.92 2.86 6.43
CA MET A 225 5.40 1.72 5.69
C MET A 225 4.28 0.98 6.45
N LEU A 226 4.32 1.03 7.77
CA LEU A 226 3.38 0.35 8.67
C LEU A 226 2.15 1.21 9.02
N ALA A 227 2.17 2.49 8.68
CA ALA A 227 1.11 3.41 9.08
C ALA A 227 -0.29 2.86 8.77
N GLY A 228 -1.12 2.75 9.79
CA GLY A 228 -2.50 2.27 9.67
C GLY A 228 -2.68 0.79 9.31
N SER A 229 -1.64 -0.03 9.35
CA SER A 229 -1.72 -1.45 9.00
C SER A 229 -1.85 -2.39 10.22
N GLY A 230 -1.29 -2.04 11.38
CA GLY A 230 -1.22 -2.93 12.55
C GLY A 230 -0.28 -4.13 12.35
N LEU A 231 0.61 -4.09 11.38
CA LEU A 231 1.50 -5.19 10.99
C LEU A 231 2.91 -5.10 11.61
N ASP A 232 3.11 -4.18 12.55
CA ASP A 232 4.37 -3.97 13.27
C ASP A 232 4.99 -5.27 13.82
N PRO A 233 4.22 -6.19 14.47
CA PRO A 233 4.79 -7.39 15.04
C PRO A 233 5.35 -8.41 14.03
N LEU A 234 5.08 -8.19 12.73
CA LEU A 234 5.51 -9.07 11.63
C LEU A 234 6.71 -8.52 10.84
N CYS A 235 7.19 -7.33 11.20
CA CYS A 235 8.22 -6.62 10.44
C CYS A 235 9.42 -6.28 11.32
N HIS A 236 10.58 -6.15 10.69
CA HIS A 236 11.76 -5.55 11.30
C HIS A 236 11.77 -4.06 10.96
N ILE A 237 11.64 -3.22 11.99
CA ILE A 237 11.54 -1.78 11.79
C ILE A 237 12.94 -1.17 11.80
N ALA A 238 13.24 -0.37 10.76
CA ALA A 238 14.48 0.37 10.61
C ALA A 238 14.19 1.69 9.88
N ASP A 239 14.48 2.82 10.53
CA ASP A 239 14.18 4.15 9.98
C ASP A 239 15.42 4.84 9.40
N THR A 240 16.59 4.49 9.90
CA THR A 240 17.86 5.06 9.44
C THR A 240 18.64 4.09 8.55
N PRO A 241 19.50 4.59 7.64
CA PRO A 241 20.36 3.72 6.83
C PRO A 241 21.18 2.73 7.64
N ASP A 242 21.75 3.17 8.77
CA ASP A 242 22.58 2.33 9.64
C ASP A 242 21.78 1.18 10.28
N GLU A 243 20.52 1.46 10.68
CA GLU A 243 19.62 0.43 11.19
C GLU A 243 19.26 -0.56 10.09
N MET A 244 18.96 -0.07 8.88
CA MET A 244 18.65 -0.91 7.72
C MET A 244 19.82 -1.82 7.36
N ILE A 245 21.05 -1.30 7.34
CA ILE A 245 22.26 -2.07 7.05
C ILE A 245 22.46 -3.15 8.12
N ARG A 246 22.41 -2.79 9.42
CA ARG A 246 22.54 -3.75 10.52
C ARG A 246 21.48 -4.86 10.46
N ALA A 247 20.22 -4.49 10.20
CA ALA A 247 19.14 -5.45 10.06
C ALA A 247 19.36 -6.39 8.85
N CYS A 248 19.85 -5.87 7.71
CA CYS A 248 20.21 -6.69 6.56
C CYS A 248 21.29 -7.72 6.91
N GLU A 249 22.42 -7.29 7.51
CA GLU A 249 23.53 -8.20 7.85
C GLU A 249 23.08 -9.31 8.83
N GLN A 250 22.25 -8.99 9.80
CA GLN A 250 21.70 -9.96 10.74
C GLN A 250 20.75 -10.95 10.06
N LEU A 251 19.79 -10.46 9.28
CA LEU A 251 18.72 -11.26 8.68
C LEU A 251 19.18 -12.05 7.46
N MET A 252 20.22 -11.62 6.77
CA MET A 252 20.84 -12.41 5.69
C MET A 252 21.46 -13.70 6.21
N ALA A 253 21.87 -13.74 7.47
CA ALA A 253 22.40 -14.96 8.11
C ALA A 253 21.32 -15.84 8.75
N LEU A 254 20.13 -15.29 9.04
CA LEU A 254 19.08 -15.92 9.82
C LEU A 254 18.04 -16.62 8.93
N PRO A 255 17.90 -17.96 8.99
CA PRO A 255 16.78 -18.63 8.31
C PRO A 255 15.46 -18.27 9.00
N ILE A 256 14.38 -18.17 8.21
CA ILE A 256 13.03 -18.11 8.80
C ILE A 256 12.56 -19.52 9.10
N ASP A 257 12.00 -19.72 10.28
CA ASP A 257 11.46 -21.02 10.71
C ASP A 257 9.94 -21.11 10.47
N LYS A 258 9.41 -22.30 10.68
CA LYS A 258 7.98 -22.57 10.51
C LYS A 258 7.15 -21.83 11.57
N GLU A 259 7.64 -21.68 12.78
CA GLU A 259 6.94 -21.01 13.88
C GLU A 259 6.70 -19.53 13.56
N ALA A 260 7.71 -18.83 13.04
CA ALA A 260 7.57 -17.44 12.60
C ALA A 260 6.54 -17.29 11.45
N ILE A 261 6.49 -18.28 10.54
CA ILE A 261 5.48 -18.30 9.47
C ILE A 261 4.07 -18.55 10.03
N ASP A 262 3.91 -19.49 10.95
CA ASP A 262 2.62 -19.80 11.57
C ASP A 262 2.10 -18.62 12.41
N LYS A 263 2.98 -17.88 13.10
CA LYS A 263 2.63 -16.63 13.79
C LYS A 263 2.04 -15.59 12.85
N ARG A 264 2.56 -15.47 11.62
CA ARG A 264 2.00 -14.57 10.61
C ARG A 264 0.54 -14.89 10.30
N LYS A 265 0.19 -16.17 10.22
CA LYS A 265 -1.19 -16.60 9.97
C LYS A 265 -2.15 -16.05 11.01
N GLN A 266 -1.78 -16.14 12.29
CA GLN A 266 -2.60 -15.66 13.40
C GLN A 266 -2.85 -14.15 13.37
N LEU A 267 -1.92 -13.36 12.84
CA LEU A 267 -2.01 -11.90 12.78
C LEU A 267 -2.58 -11.39 11.45
N LEU A 268 -2.26 -12.05 10.34
CA LEU A 268 -2.70 -11.59 9.02
C LEU A 268 -4.15 -11.96 8.72
N PHE A 269 -4.59 -13.18 9.02
CA PHE A 269 -5.89 -13.64 8.58
C PHE A 269 -7.07 -12.89 9.20
N PRO A 270 -7.10 -12.58 10.51
CA PRO A 270 -8.24 -11.86 11.09
C PRO A 270 -8.49 -10.50 10.46
N ALA A 271 -7.43 -9.81 10.01
CA ALA A 271 -7.52 -8.48 9.46
C ALA A 271 -7.51 -8.42 7.93
N PHE A 272 -6.81 -9.37 7.27
CA PHE A 272 -6.51 -9.30 5.84
C PHE A 272 -6.96 -10.55 5.05
N SER A 273 -7.82 -11.41 5.61
CA SER A 273 -8.47 -12.47 4.84
C SER A 273 -9.48 -11.85 3.88
N ASN A 274 -9.30 -12.07 2.56
CA ASN A 274 -10.27 -11.58 1.56
C ASN A 274 -11.67 -12.15 1.78
N GLU A 275 -11.77 -13.42 2.18
CA GLU A 275 -13.04 -14.11 2.42
C GLU A 275 -13.78 -13.47 3.61
N ASP A 276 -13.11 -13.34 4.76
CA ASP A 276 -13.73 -12.79 5.97
C ASP A 276 -14.12 -11.32 5.78
N GLN A 277 -13.24 -10.53 5.13
CA GLN A 277 -13.53 -9.13 4.86
C GLN A 277 -14.62 -8.96 3.78
N GLY A 278 -14.71 -9.87 2.82
CA GLY A 278 -15.80 -9.92 1.85
C GLY A 278 -17.15 -10.21 2.50
N ILE A 279 -17.21 -11.21 3.38
CA ILE A 279 -18.43 -11.54 4.16
C ILE A 279 -18.82 -10.35 5.05
N ARG A 280 -17.85 -9.74 5.74
CA ARG A 280 -18.09 -8.56 6.57
C ARG A 280 -18.66 -7.39 5.77
N LEU A 281 -18.06 -7.10 4.61
CA LEU A 281 -18.54 -6.05 3.71
C LEU A 281 -19.95 -6.34 3.21
N TYR A 282 -20.24 -7.58 2.82
CA TYR A 282 -21.56 -7.99 2.38
C TYR A 282 -22.61 -7.72 3.48
N LYS A 283 -22.33 -8.15 4.71
CA LYS A 283 -23.23 -7.91 5.85
C LYS A 283 -23.48 -6.41 6.10
N MET A 284 -22.45 -5.59 6.06
CA MET A 284 -22.60 -4.13 6.22
C MET A 284 -23.52 -3.49 5.17
N ILE A 285 -23.59 -4.08 3.97
CA ILE A 285 -24.35 -3.55 2.84
C ILE A 285 -25.78 -4.08 2.85
N TYR A 286 -26.01 -5.34 3.24
CA TYR A 286 -27.28 -6.02 3.04
C TYR A 286 -28.00 -6.44 4.33
N ASP A 287 -27.31 -6.91 5.38
CA ASP A 287 -27.93 -7.49 6.57
C ASP A 287 -28.35 -6.44 7.61
N GLU A 288 -27.79 -5.24 7.59
CA GLU A 288 -28.13 -4.18 8.56
C GLU A 288 -29.20 -3.22 8.05
N ARG A 289 -30.07 -3.68 7.15
CA ARG A 289 -31.23 -2.94 6.65
C ARG A 289 -32.52 -3.28 7.39
N GLU A 290 -32.46 -4.22 8.31
CA GLU A 290 -33.52 -4.55 9.25
C GLU A 290 -33.32 -3.77 10.58
#